data_08601267f62bde2a3d6cf1b5cb46f89d
#
_entry.id   08601267f62bde2a3d6cf1b5cb46f89d
#
_cell.length_a   1.000
_cell.length_b   1.000
_cell.length_c   1.000
_cell.angle_alpha   90.00
_cell.angle_beta   90.00
_cell.angle_gamma   90.00
#
_symmetry.space_group_name_H-M   'P 1'
#
loop_
_entity.id
_entity.type
_entity.pdbx_description
1 polymer ?
#
loop_
_entity_poly.entity_id
_entity_poly.type
_entity_poly.pdbx_seq_one_letter_code
_entity_poly.pdbx_strand_id
1 'polypeptide(L)'
;SCFIKEHLRLSGIKFPHLMLIGESGSGKSNTLGRVVKPLFSIDRTTAAGQITRFTLMKEASESNTIPYVMDEFKPSKLDRIKINDLYNYFRNSYDGHLGTRGRADQTMVTYKLLAPLVVAGEEAADEAAIRERSIELLFSKKDLKCEKRRANFKWIWIHSGHVGKLG
;
A
#
# COMPACT_ATOMS: atom_id res chain seq x y z
N SER A 1 -7.03 -0.94 -11.68
CA SER A 1 -5.88 -1.75 -12.14
C SER A 1 -5.52 -2.89 -11.21
N CYS A 2 -5.74 -2.78 -9.89
CA CYS A 2 -5.51 -3.92 -8.99
C CYS A 2 -6.32 -5.15 -9.35
N PHE A 3 -7.53 -5.00 -9.88
CA PHE A 3 -8.38 -6.10 -10.33
C PHE A 3 -7.78 -6.92 -11.48
N ILE A 4 -6.85 -6.37 -12.24
CA ILE A 4 -6.18 -7.07 -13.33
C ILE A 4 -4.80 -7.64 -12.92
N LYS A 5 -4.39 -7.47 -11.65
CA LYS A 5 -3.07 -7.90 -11.19
C LYS A 5 -2.79 -9.37 -11.51
N GLU A 6 -3.77 -10.25 -11.26
CA GLU A 6 -3.59 -11.68 -11.50
C GLU A 6 -3.43 -11.99 -13.01
N HIS A 7 -4.20 -11.33 -13.87
CA HIS A 7 -4.05 -11.48 -15.32
C HIS A 7 -2.68 -10.99 -15.79
N LEU A 8 -2.20 -9.87 -15.28
CA LEU A 8 -0.86 -9.37 -15.58
C LEU A 8 0.21 -10.35 -15.10
N ARG A 9 0.06 -10.89 -13.89
CA ARG A 9 0.98 -11.89 -13.35
C ARG A 9 1.06 -13.15 -14.21
N LEU A 10 -0.07 -13.67 -14.66
CA LEU A 10 -0.13 -14.82 -15.58
C LEU A 10 0.52 -14.52 -16.93
N SER A 11 0.52 -13.27 -17.35
CA SER A 11 1.20 -12.79 -18.57
C SER A 11 2.67 -12.43 -18.34
N GLY A 12 3.23 -12.70 -17.14
CA GLY A 12 4.62 -12.36 -16.79
C GLY A 12 4.85 -10.88 -16.50
N ILE A 13 3.78 -10.07 -16.42
CA ILE A 13 3.88 -8.64 -16.18
C ILE A 13 3.80 -8.37 -14.67
N LYS A 14 4.78 -7.66 -14.13
CA LYS A 14 4.83 -7.28 -12.72
C LYS A 14 3.88 -6.12 -12.43
N PHE A 15 3.27 -6.14 -11.24
CA PHE A 15 2.35 -5.10 -10.80
C PHE A 15 3.00 -4.24 -9.70
N PRO A 16 3.24 -2.94 -9.94
CA PRO A 16 3.92 -2.09 -8.98
C PRO A 16 3.08 -1.78 -7.75
N HIS A 17 3.76 -1.47 -6.66
CA HIS A 17 3.15 -0.89 -5.47
C HIS A 17 2.87 0.60 -5.67
N LEU A 18 2.05 1.20 -4.81
CA LEU A 18 1.78 2.64 -4.82
C LEU A 18 2.26 3.26 -3.52
N MET A 19 3.12 4.27 -3.63
CA MET A 19 3.61 5.05 -2.50
C MET A 19 3.13 6.50 -2.58
N LEU A 20 2.45 6.97 -1.54
CA LEU A 20 2.01 8.35 -1.38
C LEU A 20 2.97 9.03 -0.39
N ILE A 21 3.94 9.77 -0.91
CA ILE A 21 5.04 10.33 -0.12
C ILE A 21 4.92 11.83 -0.02
N GLY A 22 5.15 12.38 1.17
CA GLY A 22 5.17 13.81 1.37
C GLY A 22 5.10 14.21 2.83
N GLU A 23 5.30 15.49 3.11
CA GLU A 23 5.28 16.06 4.46
C GLU A 23 3.93 15.88 5.18
N SER A 24 3.94 15.93 6.50
CA SER A 24 2.71 15.89 7.30
C SER A 24 1.74 17.00 6.87
N GLY A 25 0.45 16.69 6.75
CA GLY A 25 -0.58 17.63 6.31
C GLY A 25 -0.58 17.96 4.80
N SER A 26 0.12 17.19 3.97
CA SER A 26 0.12 17.38 2.50
C SER A 26 -1.07 16.73 1.78
N GLY A 27 -1.98 16.05 2.49
CA GLY A 27 -3.20 15.46 1.91
C GLY A 27 -3.13 13.95 1.63
N LYS A 28 -2.05 13.26 1.97
CA LYS A 28 -1.88 11.81 1.75
C LYS A 28 -3.01 10.97 2.37
N SER A 29 -3.23 11.10 3.67
CA SER A 29 -4.26 10.33 4.39
C SER A 29 -5.67 10.67 3.91
N ASN A 30 -5.91 11.90 3.45
CA ASN A 30 -7.16 12.26 2.77
C ASN A 30 -7.32 11.51 1.44
N THR A 31 -6.24 11.38 0.66
CA THR A 31 -6.27 10.60 -0.59
C THR A 31 -6.51 9.12 -0.30
N LEU A 32 -5.87 8.54 0.70
CA LEU A 32 -6.18 7.19 1.14
C LEU A 32 -7.65 7.04 1.52
N GLY A 33 -8.16 7.90 2.41
CA GLY A 33 -9.51 7.81 2.95
C GLY A 33 -10.63 8.10 1.97
N ARG A 34 -10.40 8.96 0.97
CA ARG A 34 -11.43 9.45 0.05
C ARG A 34 -11.39 8.84 -1.34
N VAL A 35 -10.24 8.31 -1.74
CA VAL A 35 -10.06 7.73 -3.08
C VAL A 35 -9.79 6.24 -2.96
N VAL A 36 -8.70 5.86 -2.29
CA VAL A 36 -8.25 4.46 -2.28
C VAL A 36 -9.23 3.56 -1.51
N LYS A 37 -9.56 3.93 -0.28
CA LYS A 37 -10.43 3.09 0.56
C LYS A 37 -11.83 2.88 -0.04
N PRO A 38 -12.55 3.91 -0.50
CA PRO A 38 -13.85 3.72 -1.14
C PRO A 38 -13.78 2.91 -2.43
N LEU A 39 -12.72 3.12 -3.24
CA LEU A 39 -12.55 2.41 -4.52
C LEU A 39 -12.45 0.89 -4.35
N PHE A 40 -11.90 0.42 -3.25
CA PHE A 40 -11.69 -1.01 -2.96
C PHE A 40 -12.54 -1.51 -1.80
N SER A 41 -13.47 -0.70 -1.27
CA SER A 41 -14.27 -1.02 -0.08
C SER A 41 -13.41 -1.45 1.13
N ILE A 42 -12.31 -0.71 1.35
CA ILE A 42 -11.36 -0.99 2.42
C ILE A 42 -11.73 -0.18 3.65
N ASP A 43 -12.04 -0.85 4.75
CA ASP A 43 -12.31 -0.19 6.04
C ASP A 43 -11.06 0.00 6.90
N ARG A 44 -10.07 -0.88 6.72
CA ARG A 44 -8.88 -0.92 7.57
C ARG A 44 -7.70 -0.19 6.92
N THR A 45 -6.88 0.41 7.76
CA THR A 45 -5.56 0.93 7.45
C THR A 45 -4.67 0.61 8.65
N THR A 46 -3.51 0.04 8.43
CA THR A 46 -2.59 -0.32 9.51
C THR A 46 -1.39 0.63 9.50
N ALA A 47 -1.05 1.18 10.67
CA ALA A 47 0.16 1.99 10.80
C ALA A 47 1.41 1.10 10.65
N ALA A 48 2.39 1.54 9.85
CA ALA A 48 3.60 0.76 9.56
C ALA A 48 4.35 0.33 10.82
N GLY A 49 4.36 1.17 11.86
CA GLY A 49 4.98 0.87 13.15
C GLY A 49 4.28 -0.24 13.96
N GLN A 50 3.01 -0.52 13.70
CA GLN A 50 2.22 -1.53 14.41
C GLN A 50 2.19 -2.89 13.72
N ILE A 51 2.66 -2.97 12.47
CA ILE A 51 2.65 -4.20 11.69
C ILE A 51 3.67 -5.19 12.26
N THR A 52 3.23 -6.43 12.44
CA THR A 52 4.11 -7.58 12.66
C THR A 52 4.24 -8.36 11.35
N ARG A 53 5.36 -9.08 11.18
CA ARG A 53 5.55 -9.97 10.02
C ARG A 53 4.37 -10.92 9.82
N PHE A 54 3.84 -11.48 10.91
CA PHE A 54 2.72 -12.42 10.83
C PHE A 54 1.43 -11.76 10.36
N THR A 55 1.08 -10.60 10.95
CA THR A 55 -0.12 -9.85 10.58
C THR A 55 -0.05 -9.46 9.11
N LEU A 56 1.10 -8.94 8.68
CA LEU A 56 1.33 -8.56 7.28
C LEU A 56 1.14 -9.76 6.33
N MET A 57 1.78 -10.89 6.63
CA MET A 57 1.65 -12.09 5.78
C MET A 57 0.22 -12.62 5.73
N LYS A 58 -0.48 -12.64 6.86
CA LYS A 58 -1.86 -13.13 6.95
C LYS A 58 -2.81 -12.21 6.19
N GLU A 59 -2.87 -10.94 6.57
CA GLU A 59 -3.85 -9.98 6.01
C GLU A 59 -3.61 -9.72 4.52
N ALA A 60 -2.35 -9.59 4.10
CA ALA A 60 -2.03 -9.34 2.71
C ALA A 60 -2.12 -10.61 1.82
N SER A 61 -2.32 -11.80 2.40
CA SER A 61 -2.61 -13.01 1.65
C SER A 61 -4.12 -13.27 1.46
N GLU A 62 -4.98 -12.50 2.13
CA GLU A 62 -6.45 -12.67 2.05
C GLU A 62 -7.01 -12.30 0.67
N SER A 63 -6.32 -11.43 -0.07
CA SER A 63 -6.73 -11.04 -1.42
C SER A 63 -5.54 -10.79 -2.33
N ASN A 64 -5.72 -11.06 -3.61
CA ASN A 64 -4.78 -10.70 -4.67
C ASN A 64 -5.21 -9.45 -5.46
N THR A 65 -6.43 -8.98 -5.26
CA THR A 65 -7.03 -7.84 -5.98
C THR A 65 -7.25 -6.62 -5.12
N ILE A 66 -7.51 -6.82 -3.82
CA ILE A 66 -7.67 -5.73 -2.87
C ILE A 66 -6.29 -5.34 -2.34
N PRO A 67 -5.89 -4.07 -2.43
CA PRO A 67 -4.59 -3.64 -1.91
C PRO A 67 -4.55 -3.71 -0.39
N TYR A 68 -3.39 -4.07 0.14
CA TYR A 68 -3.09 -3.88 1.55
C TYR A 68 -2.66 -2.43 1.79
N VAL A 69 -3.40 -1.72 2.62
CA VAL A 69 -3.20 -0.28 2.83
C VAL A 69 -2.46 -0.03 4.14
N MET A 70 -1.37 0.70 4.03
CA MET A 70 -0.46 1.04 5.12
C MET A 70 -0.32 2.56 5.23
N ASP A 71 -0.41 3.12 6.42
CA ASP A 71 -0.17 4.54 6.68
C ASP A 71 0.99 4.73 7.67
N GLU A 72 1.42 5.97 7.85
CA GLU A 72 2.52 6.34 8.75
C GLU A 72 3.85 5.66 8.43
N PHE A 73 4.10 5.38 7.14
CA PHE A 73 5.36 4.80 6.72
C PHE A 73 6.48 5.82 6.84
N LYS A 74 7.43 5.52 7.72
CA LYS A 74 8.60 6.33 7.98
C LYS A 74 9.78 5.42 8.31
N PRO A 75 10.54 4.97 7.31
CA PRO A 75 11.64 4.02 7.47
C PRO A 75 12.61 4.41 8.58
N SER A 76 12.97 5.69 8.67
CA SER A 76 13.91 6.19 9.70
C SER A 76 13.43 5.98 11.14
N LYS A 77 12.13 5.71 11.36
CA LYS A 77 11.55 5.49 12.69
C LYS A 77 11.20 4.03 12.99
N LEU A 78 11.35 3.15 12.01
CA LEU A 78 11.12 1.72 12.19
C LEU A 78 12.40 1.05 12.68
N ASP A 79 12.25 0.04 13.53
CA ASP A 79 13.39 -0.81 13.87
C ASP A 79 13.86 -1.62 12.65
N ARG A 80 15.13 -2.04 12.70
CA ARG A 80 15.78 -2.72 11.57
C ARG A 80 15.10 -4.03 11.18
N ILE A 81 14.51 -4.73 12.13
CA ILE A 81 13.83 -6.00 11.87
C ILE A 81 12.54 -5.73 11.11
N LYS A 82 11.73 -4.78 11.58
CA LYS A 82 10.48 -4.40 10.92
C LYS A 82 10.68 -3.88 9.52
N ILE A 83 11.66 -2.99 9.30
CA ILE A 83 11.90 -2.46 7.97
C ILE A 83 12.35 -3.56 7.00
N ASN A 84 13.19 -4.49 7.44
CA ASN A 84 13.60 -5.63 6.63
C ASN A 84 12.41 -6.56 6.30
N ASP A 85 11.53 -6.82 7.26
CA ASP A 85 10.32 -7.63 7.03
C ASP A 85 9.38 -6.97 6.01
N LEU A 86 9.19 -5.65 6.12
CA LEU A 86 8.40 -4.88 5.16
C LEU A 86 9.03 -4.92 3.76
N TYR A 87 10.32 -4.68 3.62
CA TYR A 87 11.00 -4.69 2.33
C TYR A 87 11.02 -6.08 1.70
N ASN A 88 11.18 -7.13 2.49
CA ASN A 88 11.03 -8.50 2.01
C ASN A 88 9.60 -8.74 1.49
N TYR A 89 8.58 -8.23 2.18
CA TYR A 89 7.21 -8.33 1.70
C TYR A 89 7.02 -7.57 0.37
N PHE A 90 7.52 -6.35 0.25
CA PHE A 90 7.45 -5.59 -1.01
C PHE A 90 8.03 -6.39 -2.19
N ARG A 91 9.23 -6.95 -2.02
CA ARG A 91 9.86 -7.77 -3.06
C ARG A 91 9.02 -9.00 -3.40
N ASN A 92 8.65 -9.77 -2.38
CA ASN A 92 7.91 -11.02 -2.58
C ASN A 92 6.53 -10.79 -3.21
N SER A 93 5.81 -9.76 -2.79
CA SER A 93 4.51 -9.41 -3.38
C SER A 93 4.62 -8.93 -4.83
N TYR A 94 5.67 -8.19 -5.17
CA TYR A 94 5.94 -7.78 -6.54
C TYR A 94 6.32 -8.96 -7.42
N ASP A 95 7.17 -9.86 -6.92
CA ASP A 95 7.67 -11.03 -7.65
C ASP A 95 6.67 -12.21 -7.64
N GLY A 96 5.63 -12.15 -6.82
CA GLY A 96 4.61 -13.20 -6.71
C GLY A 96 5.11 -14.43 -5.94
N HIS A 97 6.05 -14.25 -5.03
CA HIS A 97 6.60 -15.32 -4.23
C HIS A 97 5.67 -15.72 -3.09
N LEU A 98 5.86 -16.96 -2.61
CA LEU A 98 5.16 -17.51 -1.46
C LEU A 98 5.89 -17.15 -0.16
N GLY A 99 5.14 -16.73 0.86
CA GLY A 99 5.65 -16.64 2.21
C GLY A 99 5.38 -17.92 2.97
N THR A 100 6.35 -18.42 3.73
CA THR A 100 6.19 -19.64 4.55
C THR A 100 6.38 -19.33 6.03
N ARG A 101 5.64 -20.03 6.87
CA ARG A 101 5.77 -19.98 8.32
C ARG A 101 5.65 -21.38 8.91
N GLY A 102 6.62 -21.75 9.74
CA GLY A 102 6.53 -22.94 10.58
C GLY A 102 5.51 -22.77 11.71
N ARG A 103 4.83 -23.84 12.07
CA ARG A 103 4.00 -23.96 13.27
C ARG A 103 4.74 -24.74 14.34
N ALA A 104 4.25 -24.66 15.59
CA ALA A 104 4.81 -25.39 16.71
C ALA A 104 4.73 -26.93 16.55
N ASP A 105 3.80 -27.41 15.73
CA ASP A 105 3.61 -28.81 15.36
C ASP A 105 4.51 -29.27 14.20
N GLN A 106 5.53 -28.48 13.84
CA GLN A 106 6.47 -28.70 12.72
C GLN A 106 5.81 -28.67 11.33
N THR A 107 4.54 -28.32 11.22
CA THR A 107 3.89 -28.07 9.91
C THR A 107 4.23 -26.68 9.38
N MET A 108 4.17 -26.53 8.05
CA MET A 108 4.40 -25.23 7.40
C MET A 108 3.09 -24.69 6.82
N VAL A 109 2.84 -23.41 7.07
CA VAL A 109 1.76 -22.69 6.42
C VAL A 109 2.37 -21.80 5.33
N THR A 110 1.80 -21.91 4.13
CA THR A 110 2.22 -21.10 2.98
C THR A 110 1.20 -19.99 2.76
N TYR A 111 1.69 -18.76 2.65
CA TYR A 111 0.92 -17.57 2.34
C TYR A 111 1.23 -17.11 0.91
N LYS A 112 0.21 -16.86 0.12
CA LYS A 112 0.36 -16.24 -1.20
C LYS A 112 0.47 -14.73 -1.01
N LEU A 113 1.67 -14.17 -1.09
CA LEU A 113 1.92 -12.74 -0.88
C LEU A 113 1.62 -11.96 -2.17
N LEU A 114 0.35 -11.88 -2.55
CA LEU A 114 -0.08 -11.34 -3.83
C LEU A 114 -0.76 -9.97 -3.75
N ALA A 115 -1.19 -9.50 -2.58
CA ALA A 115 -1.83 -8.20 -2.45
C ALA A 115 -0.88 -7.08 -2.90
N PRO A 116 -1.31 -6.17 -3.78
CA PRO A 116 -0.54 -4.96 -4.04
C PRO A 116 -0.53 -4.09 -2.78
N LEU A 117 0.55 -3.33 -2.57
CA LEU A 117 0.62 -2.41 -1.44
C LEU A 117 0.26 -1.00 -1.86
N VAL A 118 -0.50 -0.32 -1.02
CA VAL A 118 -0.66 1.13 -1.05
C VAL A 118 -0.14 1.67 0.27
N VAL A 119 0.90 2.47 0.20
CA VAL A 119 1.63 2.96 1.36
C VAL A 119 1.60 4.47 1.39
N ALA A 120 1.22 5.07 2.50
CA ALA A 120 1.36 6.51 2.71
C ALA A 120 2.39 6.79 3.81
N GLY A 121 3.24 7.78 3.57
CA GLY A 121 4.30 8.12 4.52
C GLY A 121 4.96 9.46 4.29
N GLU A 122 5.82 9.82 5.22
CA GLU A 122 6.59 11.07 5.13
C GLU A 122 7.90 10.88 4.35
N GLU A 123 8.40 9.65 4.28
CA GLU A 123 9.66 9.29 3.67
C GLU A 123 9.45 8.22 2.61
N ALA A 124 10.22 8.27 1.54
CA ALA A 124 10.32 7.19 0.57
C ALA A 124 11.11 6.00 1.15
N ALA A 125 11.02 4.85 0.51
CA ALA A 125 11.90 3.74 0.84
C ALA A 125 13.36 4.14 0.57
N ASP A 126 14.26 3.80 1.47
CA ASP A 126 15.68 4.08 1.35
C ASP A 126 16.39 3.10 0.39
N GLU A 127 15.81 1.93 0.15
CA GLU A 127 16.32 0.97 -0.82
C GLU A 127 15.85 1.25 -2.25
N ALA A 128 16.77 1.41 -3.19
CA ALA A 128 16.49 1.59 -4.60
C ALA A 128 15.61 0.45 -5.17
N ALA A 129 15.89 -0.78 -4.78
CA ALA A 129 15.13 -1.96 -5.21
C ALA A 129 13.64 -1.92 -4.86
N ILE A 130 13.25 -1.23 -3.79
CA ILE A 130 11.84 -1.04 -3.43
C ILE A 130 11.22 0.07 -4.26
N ARG A 131 11.96 1.16 -4.49
CA ARG A 131 11.51 2.29 -5.30
C ARG A 131 11.26 1.88 -6.75
N GLU A 132 12.13 1.08 -7.34
CA GLU A 132 11.96 0.51 -8.68
C GLU A 132 10.70 -0.35 -8.84
N ARG A 133 10.22 -0.94 -7.74
CA ARG A 133 9.00 -1.75 -7.68
C ARG A 133 7.74 -0.96 -7.34
N SER A 134 7.87 0.36 -7.24
CA SER A 134 6.79 1.23 -6.74
C SER A 134 6.57 2.42 -7.67
N ILE A 135 5.33 2.88 -7.72
CA ILE A 135 4.96 4.19 -8.27
C ILE A 135 4.92 5.15 -7.10
N GLU A 136 5.77 6.17 -7.12
CA GLU A 136 5.81 7.21 -6.09
C GLU A 136 4.98 8.42 -6.52
N LEU A 137 3.98 8.78 -5.72
CA LEU A 137 3.24 10.03 -5.83
C LEU A 137 3.72 10.99 -4.75
N LEU A 138 4.31 12.08 -5.17
CA LEU A 138 4.85 13.08 -4.26
C LEU A 138 3.78 14.13 -3.93
N PHE A 139 3.55 14.32 -2.65
CA PHE A 139 2.60 15.28 -2.10
C PHE A 139 3.32 16.45 -1.43
N SER A 140 2.96 17.68 -1.78
CA SER A 140 3.51 18.90 -1.19
C SER A 140 2.42 19.81 -0.67
N LYS A 141 2.66 20.46 0.48
CA LYS A 141 1.77 21.54 0.96
C LYS A 141 1.66 22.69 -0.01
N LYS A 142 2.67 22.93 -0.85
CA LYS A 142 2.62 23.96 -1.89
C LYS A 142 1.50 23.68 -2.89
N ASP A 143 1.23 22.43 -3.18
CA ASP A 143 0.17 22.00 -4.09
C ASP A 143 -1.23 22.33 -3.55
N LEU A 144 -1.42 22.32 -2.23
CA LEU A 144 -2.68 22.68 -1.59
C LEU A 144 -2.97 24.19 -1.63
N LYS A 145 -1.96 25.03 -1.86
CA LYS A 145 -2.13 26.50 -2.00
C LYS A 145 -2.62 26.90 -3.38
N CYS A 146 -2.53 26.05 -4.38
CA CYS A 146 -3.03 26.30 -5.73
C CYS A 146 -4.57 26.18 -5.75
N GLU A 147 -5.27 27.26 -6.09
CA GLU A 147 -6.74 27.31 -6.13
C GLU A 147 -7.34 26.24 -7.04
N LYS A 148 -6.79 26.06 -8.23
CA LYS A 148 -7.25 25.04 -9.19
C LYS A 148 -7.13 23.63 -8.61
N ARG A 149 -6.01 23.31 -7.95
CA ARG A 149 -5.81 22.00 -7.31
C ARG A 149 -6.73 21.82 -6.11
N ARG A 150 -6.96 22.88 -5.33
CA ARG A 150 -7.91 22.87 -4.22
C ARG A 150 -9.35 22.65 -4.71
N ALA A 151 -9.77 23.30 -5.79
CA ALA A 151 -11.08 23.10 -6.39
C ALA A 151 -11.26 21.65 -6.88
N ASN A 152 -10.25 21.08 -7.57
CA ASN A 152 -10.27 19.68 -7.99
C ASN A 152 -10.36 18.72 -6.80
N PHE A 153 -9.61 18.97 -5.73
CA PHE A 153 -9.67 18.17 -4.52
C PHE A 153 -11.04 18.26 -3.85
N LYS A 154 -11.64 19.48 -3.79
CA LYS A 154 -12.99 19.68 -3.27
C LYS A 154 -14.03 18.93 -4.11
N TRP A 155 -13.87 18.91 -5.42
CA TRP A 155 -14.74 18.14 -6.31
C TRP A 155 -14.65 16.63 -6.00
N ILE A 156 -13.44 16.07 -5.90
CA ILE A 156 -13.23 14.67 -5.51
C ILE A 156 -13.86 14.41 -4.14
N TRP A 157 -13.67 15.31 -3.18
CA TRP A 157 -14.25 15.19 -1.84
C TRP A 157 -15.76 15.06 -1.85
N ILE A 158 -16.44 15.87 -2.64
CA ILE A 158 -17.91 15.87 -2.74
C ILE A 158 -18.41 14.60 -3.44
N HIS A 159 -17.69 14.12 -4.45
CA HIS A 159 -18.14 13.01 -5.30
C HIS A 159 -17.61 11.65 -4.89
N SER A 160 -16.64 11.57 -3.98
CA SER A 160 -16.07 10.29 -3.52
C SER A 160 -17.08 9.39 -2.82
N GLY A 161 -18.15 9.95 -2.24
CA GLY A 161 -19.25 9.17 -1.65
C GLY A 161 -20.08 8.34 -2.67
N HIS A 162 -19.93 8.62 -3.98
CA HIS A 162 -20.60 7.86 -5.03
C HIS A 162 -19.75 6.71 -5.59
N VAL A 163 -18.44 6.75 -5.40
CA VAL A 163 -17.52 5.74 -5.94
C VAL A 163 -17.70 4.37 -5.26
N GLY A 164 -18.05 4.35 -3.98
CA GLY A 164 -18.30 3.12 -3.23
C GLY A 164 -19.69 2.48 -3.45
N LYS A 165 -20.56 3.10 -4.26
CA LYS A 165 -21.92 2.60 -4.54
C LYS A 165 -22.06 1.90 -5.88
N LEU A 166 -20.95 1.73 -6.61
CA LEU A 166 -20.91 1.10 -7.94
C LEU A 166 -20.44 -0.37 -7.88
N GLY A 167 -20.39 -0.96 -6.68
CA GLY A 167 -20.05 -2.36 -6.47
C GLY A 167 -21.24 -3.17 -6.00
#